data_81e8f4393253d2aed68447216d8c25e6
#
_entry.id   81e8f4393253d2aed68447216d8c25e6
#
_cell.length_a   1.000
_cell.length_b   1.000
_cell.length_c   1.000
_cell.angle_alpha   90.00
_cell.angle_beta   90.00
_cell.angle_gamma   90.00
#
_symmetry.space_group_name_H-M   'P 1'
#
loop_
_entity.id
_entity.type
_entity.pdbx_description
1 polymer ?
#
loop_
_entity_poly.entity_id
_entity_poly.type
_entity_poly.pdbx_seq_one_letter_code
_entity_poly.pdbx_strand_id
1 'polypeptide(L)'
;MNLVQEVPHAYSKQTRRYHFAGMFCEMMAALNKQIPEHERSDVNRNRSIIIARDFIQMVNADNGSHRSVSYYADHLFYSPKYLCTIVRQVTGKTPIQIINEHAIKEIKQKLKNSDLSIKEIADYFDFSNPSFFGKYVKNHLGISPLQYRLKEEDK
;
A
#
# COMPACT_ATOMS: atom_id res chain seq x y z
N MET A 1 61.78 -22.26 -0.59
CA MET A 1 60.81 -22.43 0.49
C MET A 1 59.63 -21.51 0.14
N ASN A 2 58.68 -22.08 -0.62
CA ASN A 2 57.56 -21.33 -1.17
C ASN A 2 56.39 -21.40 -0.19
N LEU A 3 56.08 -20.28 0.45
CA LEU A 3 54.84 -20.10 1.20
C LEU A 3 53.78 -19.60 0.22
N VAL A 4 53.10 -20.52 -0.45
CA VAL A 4 51.80 -20.23 -1.09
C VAL A 4 50.78 -20.25 0.02
N GLN A 5 50.37 -19.07 0.49
CA GLN A 5 49.20 -18.93 1.38
C GLN A 5 47.96 -19.36 0.61
N GLU A 6 47.39 -20.49 1.00
CA GLU A 6 46.07 -20.93 0.56
C GLU A 6 45.01 -19.94 1.02
N VAL A 7 44.39 -19.25 0.08
CA VAL A 7 43.21 -18.45 0.32
C VAL A 7 42.03 -19.42 0.57
N PRO A 8 41.33 -19.35 1.71
CA PRO A 8 40.26 -20.29 1.98
C PRO A 8 39.11 -20.16 0.96
N HIS A 9 38.95 -21.21 0.17
CA HIS A 9 37.83 -21.40 -0.75
C HIS A 9 36.57 -21.79 0.03
N ALA A 10 35.90 -20.85 0.71
CA ALA A 10 34.53 -21.10 1.17
C ALA A 10 33.81 -19.83 1.61
N TYR A 11 33.69 -18.86 0.72
CA TYR A 11 32.58 -17.93 0.87
C TYR A 11 31.34 -18.56 0.21
N SER A 12 30.37 -18.96 1.01
CA SER A 12 29.09 -19.46 0.50
C SER A 12 28.47 -18.45 -0.46
N LYS A 13 27.67 -18.91 -1.45
CA LYS A 13 26.96 -18.01 -2.38
C LYS A 13 26.20 -16.91 -1.63
N GLN A 14 25.76 -17.18 -0.42
CA GLN A 14 25.05 -16.30 0.48
C GLN A 14 25.94 -15.17 1.02
N THR A 15 27.16 -15.50 1.45
CA THR A 15 28.14 -14.52 1.94
C THR A 15 28.58 -13.55 0.84
N ARG A 16 28.74 -14.03 -0.40
CA ARG A 16 29.03 -13.16 -1.56
C ARG A 16 27.89 -12.18 -1.84
N ARG A 17 26.63 -12.62 -1.72
CA ARG A 17 25.47 -11.73 -1.92
C ARG A 17 25.42 -10.61 -0.87
N TYR A 18 25.72 -10.91 0.39
CA TYR A 18 25.78 -9.89 1.45
C TYR A 18 26.97 -8.95 1.27
N HIS A 19 28.11 -9.44 0.82
CA HIS A 19 29.29 -8.59 0.55
C HIS A 19 29.01 -7.65 -0.64
N PHE A 20 28.41 -8.15 -1.70
CA PHE A 20 27.98 -7.33 -2.85
C PHE A 20 26.93 -6.29 -2.46
N ALA A 21 25.94 -6.68 -1.66
CA ALA A 21 24.92 -5.75 -1.16
C ALA A 21 25.54 -4.67 -0.26
N GLY A 22 26.48 -5.02 0.60
CA GLY A 22 27.23 -4.08 1.45
C GLY A 22 28.04 -3.08 0.61
N MET A 23 28.85 -3.54 -0.33
CA MET A 23 29.61 -2.68 -1.24
C MET A 23 28.71 -1.77 -2.09
N PHE A 24 27.58 -2.30 -2.57
CA PHE A 24 26.61 -1.51 -3.32
C PHE A 24 25.95 -0.42 -2.44
N CYS A 25 25.61 -0.73 -1.20
CA CYS A 25 25.09 0.23 -0.23
C CYS A 25 26.13 1.32 0.09
N GLU A 26 27.41 0.96 0.28
CA GLU A 26 28.49 1.93 0.54
C GLU A 26 28.73 2.83 -0.67
N MET A 27 28.75 2.26 -1.88
CA MET A 27 28.88 3.03 -3.12
C MET A 27 27.71 4.00 -3.30
N MET A 28 26.47 3.53 -3.07
CA MET A 28 25.29 4.39 -3.13
C MET A 28 25.30 5.48 -2.04
N ALA A 29 25.80 5.16 -0.84
CA ALA A 29 25.98 6.15 0.22
C ALA A 29 27.04 7.20 -0.12
N ALA A 30 28.15 6.79 -0.76
CA ALA A 30 29.19 7.70 -1.22
C ALA A 30 28.70 8.61 -2.36
N LEU A 31 27.96 8.08 -3.32
CA LEU A 31 27.32 8.86 -4.40
C LEU A 31 26.30 9.85 -3.83
N ASN A 32 25.53 9.43 -2.84
CA ASN A 32 24.56 10.29 -2.17
C ASN A 32 25.20 11.44 -1.40
N LYS A 33 26.45 11.28 -0.90
CA LYS A 33 27.18 12.38 -0.24
C LYS A 33 27.62 13.50 -1.20
N GLN A 34 27.74 13.20 -2.49
CA GLN A 34 28.15 14.19 -3.50
C GLN A 34 27.00 15.05 -4.01
N ILE A 35 25.74 14.69 -3.72
CA ILE A 35 24.56 15.46 -4.09
C ILE A 35 24.34 16.55 -3.03
N PRO A 36 24.24 17.84 -3.39
CA PRO A 36 23.90 18.92 -2.47
C PRO A 36 22.62 18.63 -1.69
N GLU A 37 22.54 19.03 -0.42
CA GLU A 37 21.37 18.73 0.43
C GLU A 37 20.05 19.25 -0.16
N HIS A 38 20.09 20.38 -0.85
CA HIS A 38 18.95 20.94 -1.54
C HIS A 38 18.43 20.02 -2.66
N GLU A 39 19.31 19.49 -3.49
CA GLU A 39 18.93 18.55 -4.56
C GLU A 39 18.46 17.21 -4.01
N ARG A 40 19.02 16.74 -2.88
CA ARG A 40 18.55 15.54 -2.17
C ARG A 40 17.12 15.69 -1.67
N SER A 41 16.78 16.87 -1.13
CA SER A 41 15.43 17.14 -0.63
C SER A 41 14.41 17.10 -1.77
N ASP A 42 14.76 17.66 -2.94
CA ASP A 42 13.88 17.67 -4.10
C ASP A 42 13.72 16.29 -4.75
N VAL A 43 14.80 15.52 -4.86
CA VAL A 43 14.75 14.13 -5.36
C VAL A 43 13.92 13.23 -4.44
N ASN A 44 14.11 13.35 -3.12
CA ASN A 44 13.33 12.58 -2.15
C ASN A 44 11.86 13.00 -2.15
N ARG A 45 11.56 14.28 -2.27
CA ARG A 45 10.20 14.79 -2.38
C ARG A 45 9.50 14.28 -3.63
N ASN A 46 10.17 14.34 -4.78
CA ASN A 46 9.65 13.83 -6.05
C ASN A 46 9.38 12.32 -5.97
N ARG A 47 10.31 11.55 -5.37
CA ARG A 47 10.13 10.11 -5.14
C ARG A 47 8.92 9.84 -4.25
N SER A 48 8.75 10.59 -3.17
CA SER A 48 7.61 10.43 -2.27
C SER A 48 6.28 10.69 -2.98
N ILE A 49 6.22 11.71 -3.84
CA ILE A 49 5.04 12.02 -4.65
C ILE A 49 4.71 10.87 -5.61
N ILE A 50 5.73 10.29 -6.27
CA ILE A 50 5.55 9.15 -7.18
C ILE A 50 4.97 7.95 -6.42
N ILE A 51 5.55 7.59 -5.28
CA ILE A 51 5.09 6.46 -4.45
C ILE A 51 3.63 6.66 -4.00
N ALA A 52 3.29 7.86 -3.51
CA ALA A 52 1.94 8.16 -3.09
C ALA A 52 0.93 8.12 -4.25
N ARG A 53 1.33 8.61 -5.42
CA ARG A 53 0.53 8.53 -6.64
C ARG A 53 0.28 7.09 -7.06
N ASP A 54 1.32 6.26 -7.11
CA ASP A 54 1.23 4.87 -7.53
C ASP A 54 0.34 4.06 -6.56
N PHE A 55 0.45 4.33 -5.25
CA PHE A 55 -0.47 3.80 -4.25
C PHE A 55 -1.93 4.20 -4.51
N ILE A 56 -2.22 5.48 -4.76
CA ILE A 56 -3.57 5.96 -5.04
C ILE A 56 -4.13 5.36 -6.34
N GLN A 57 -3.31 5.25 -7.38
CA GLN A 57 -3.71 4.61 -8.63
C GLN A 57 -4.07 3.14 -8.42
N MET A 58 -3.28 2.42 -7.61
CA MET A 58 -3.54 1.03 -7.28
C MET A 58 -4.83 0.86 -6.48
N VAL A 59 -5.08 1.72 -5.48
CA VAL A 59 -6.34 1.73 -4.71
C VAL A 59 -7.55 1.99 -5.63
N ASN A 60 -7.42 2.93 -6.57
CA ASN A 60 -8.48 3.24 -7.52
C ASN A 60 -8.76 2.09 -8.52
N ALA A 61 -7.73 1.34 -8.90
CA ALA A 61 -7.88 0.20 -9.81
C ALA A 61 -8.44 -1.06 -9.12
N ASP A 62 -8.32 -1.14 -7.81
CA ASP A 62 -8.73 -2.32 -7.02
C ASP A 62 -10.24 -2.45 -6.78
N ASN A 63 -11.02 -1.42 -7.08
CA ASN A 63 -12.48 -1.36 -6.86
C ASN A 63 -12.91 -1.68 -5.41
N GLY A 64 -12.04 -1.46 -4.43
CA GLY A 64 -12.33 -1.65 -3.00
C GLY A 64 -12.28 -3.09 -2.50
N SER A 65 -11.73 -4.04 -3.30
CA SER A 65 -11.65 -5.45 -2.93
C SER A 65 -10.65 -5.68 -1.80
N HIS A 66 -9.50 -5.03 -1.83
CA HIS A 66 -8.49 -5.16 -0.79
C HIS A 66 -8.52 -3.99 0.19
N ARG A 67 -8.56 -4.29 1.49
CA ARG A 67 -8.63 -3.29 2.57
C ARG A 67 -7.41 -3.27 3.49
N SER A 68 -6.39 -4.06 3.15
CA SER A 68 -5.13 -4.13 3.93
C SER A 68 -4.06 -3.24 3.33
N VAL A 69 -3.44 -2.40 4.16
CA VAL A 69 -2.27 -1.61 3.75
C VAL A 69 -1.11 -2.51 3.32
N SER A 70 -0.96 -3.68 3.96
CA SER A 70 0.11 -4.64 3.61
C SER A 70 -0.02 -5.13 2.18
N TYR A 71 -1.24 -5.39 1.70
CA TYR A 71 -1.46 -5.79 0.30
C TYR A 71 -0.83 -4.79 -0.68
N TYR A 72 -1.13 -3.51 -0.53
CA TYR A 72 -0.59 -2.47 -1.41
C TYR A 72 0.91 -2.25 -1.23
N ALA A 73 1.39 -2.33 0.00
CA ALA A 73 2.81 -2.18 0.31
C ALA A 73 3.65 -3.29 -0.33
N ASP A 74 3.19 -4.54 -0.27
CA ASP A 74 3.85 -5.70 -0.88
C ASP A 74 3.93 -5.57 -2.40
N HIS A 75 2.83 -5.14 -3.05
CA HIS A 75 2.80 -4.93 -4.51
C HIS A 75 3.66 -3.76 -4.98
N LEU A 76 3.84 -2.75 -4.13
CA LEU A 76 4.73 -1.61 -4.41
C LEU A 76 6.18 -1.85 -3.95
N PHE A 77 6.47 -3.03 -3.39
CA PHE A 77 7.80 -3.41 -2.88
C PHE A 77 8.32 -2.51 -1.75
N TYR A 78 7.40 -2.02 -0.90
CA TYR A 78 7.73 -1.22 0.28
C TYR A 78 7.25 -1.90 1.57
N SER A 79 7.85 -1.52 2.70
CA SER A 79 7.26 -1.90 3.99
C SER A 79 5.98 -1.10 4.27
N PRO A 80 4.97 -1.69 4.95
CA PRO A 80 3.76 -0.97 5.32
C PRO A 80 4.03 0.32 6.12
N LYS A 81 5.03 0.29 7.01
CA LYS A 81 5.44 1.45 7.79
C LYS A 81 5.97 2.59 6.92
N TYR A 82 6.80 2.26 5.94
CA TYR A 82 7.36 3.26 5.02
C TYR A 82 6.26 3.86 4.14
N LEU A 83 5.39 3.02 3.56
CA LEU A 83 4.26 3.47 2.77
C LEU A 83 3.34 4.40 3.58
N CYS A 84 3.04 4.05 4.85
CA CYS A 84 2.25 4.91 5.74
C CYS A 84 2.89 6.29 5.93
N THR A 85 4.20 6.34 6.13
CA THR A 85 4.93 7.60 6.33
C THR A 85 4.84 8.47 5.08
N ILE A 86 5.16 7.90 3.91
CA ILE A 86 5.19 8.63 2.64
C ILE A 86 3.80 9.14 2.24
N VAL A 87 2.80 8.26 2.26
CA VAL A 87 1.43 8.65 1.86
C VAL A 87 0.89 9.73 2.77
N ARG A 88 1.10 9.62 4.09
CA ARG A 88 0.66 10.65 5.04
C ARG A 88 1.39 11.99 4.82
N GLN A 89 2.68 11.94 4.55
CA GLN A 89 3.48 13.14 4.28
C GLN A 89 3.00 13.89 3.03
N VAL A 90 2.65 13.15 1.97
CA VAL A 90 2.26 13.74 0.67
C VAL A 90 0.79 14.15 0.65
N THR A 91 -0.10 13.32 1.22
CA THR A 91 -1.56 13.51 1.08
C THR A 91 -2.23 14.09 2.33
N GLY A 92 -1.56 14.11 3.46
CA GLY A 92 -2.15 14.44 4.76
C GLY A 92 -3.03 13.34 5.36
N LYS A 93 -3.32 12.26 4.61
CA LYS A 93 -4.15 11.12 5.04
C LYS A 93 -3.32 9.86 5.22
N THR A 94 -3.76 8.97 6.10
CA THR A 94 -3.17 7.65 6.19
C THR A 94 -3.62 6.76 5.02
N PRO A 95 -2.82 5.76 4.59
CA PRO A 95 -3.22 4.81 3.55
C PRO A 95 -4.56 4.13 3.85
N ILE A 96 -4.80 3.74 5.10
CA ILE A 96 -6.06 3.08 5.49
C ILE A 96 -7.28 4.01 5.34
N GLN A 97 -7.11 5.31 5.56
CA GLN A 97 -8.18 6.28 5.32
C GLN A 97 -8.52 6.36 3.83
N ILE A 98 -7.50 6.43 2.96
CA ILE A 98 -7.68 6.48 1.50
C ILE A 98 -8.35 5.20 0.99
N ILE A 99 -7.89 4.04 1.45
CA ILE A 99 -8.48 2.73 1.10
C ILE A 99 -9.96 2.67 1.51
N ASN A 100 -10.26 3.05 2.76
CA ASN A 100 -11.63 3.01 3.26
C ASN A 100 -12.56 4.01 2.53
N GLU A 101 -12.09 5.23 2.24
CA GLU A 101 -12.84 6.21 1.48
C GLU A 101 -13.20 5.68 0.09
N HIS A 102 -12.23 5.03 -0.58
CA HIS A 102 -12.48 4.42 -1.88
C HIS A 102 -13.45 3.24 -1.79
N ALA A 103 -13.20 2.28 -0.89
CA ALA A 103 -14.07 1.12 -0.70
C ALA A 103 -15.52 1.53 -0.38
N ILE A 104 -15.71 2.52 0.49
CA ILE A 104 -17.05 3.03 0.82
C ILE A 104 -17.73 3.70 -0.38
N LYS A 105 -16.96 4.40 -1.21
CA LYS A 105 -17.50 5.00 -2.45
C LYS A 105 -18.03 3.91 -3.39
N GLU A 106 -17.26 2.86 -3.62
CA GLU A 106 -17.65 1.74 -4.47
C GLU A 106 -18.85 0.96 -3.88
N ILE A 107 -18.85 0.72 -2.55
CA ILE A 107 -19.97 0.10 -1.84
C ILE A 107 -21.26 0.92 -2.02
N LYS A 108 -21.21 2.24 -1.88
CA LYS A 108 -22.37 3.11 -2.12
C LYS A 108 -22.92 2.97 -3.53
N GLN A 109 -22.03 2.95 -4.53
CA GLN A 109 -22.45 2.78 -5.93
C GLN A 109 -23.13 1.42 -6.15
N LYS A 110 -22.58 0.34 -5.59
CA LYS A 110 -23.19 -0.99 -5.67
C LYS A 110 -24.53 -1.05 -4.95
N LEU A 111 -24.62 -0.48 -3.75
CA LEU A 111 -25.89 -0.44 -3.00
C LEU A 111 -27.00 0.31 -3.73
N LYS A 112 -26.64 1.37 -4.46
CA LYS A 112 -27.58 2.21 -5.20
C LYS A 112 -27.95 1.67 -6.59
N ASN A 113 -26.98 1.15 -7.31
CA ASN A 113 -27.08 0.93 -8.77
C ASN A 113 -27.11 -0.56 -9.15
N SER A 114 -27.30 -1.48 -8.20
CA SER A 114 -27.38 -2.91 -8.51
C SER A 114 -28.52 -3.59 -7.78
N ASP A 115 -29.10 -4.62 -8.41
CA ASP A 115 -30.13 -5.48 -7.84
C ASP A 115 -29.55 -6.57 -6.91
N LEU A 116 -28.22 -6.56 -6.69
CA LEU A 116 -27.55 -7.52 -5.84
C LEU A 116 -28.07 -7.43 -4.39
N SER A 117 -28.28 -8.57 -3.76
CA SER A 117 -28.58 -8.65 -2.33
C SER A 117 -27.43 -8.09 -1.49
N ILE A 118 -27.71 -7.69 -0.26
CA ILE A 118 -26.67 -7.22 0.68
C ILE A 118 -25.58 -8.28 0.88
N LYS A 119 -25.95 -9.58 0.84
CA LYS A 119 -25.02 -10.69 0.94
C LYS A 119 -24.09 -10.76 -0.28
N GLU A 120 -24.62 -10.69 -1.48
CA GLU A 120 -23.85 -10.70 -2.71
C GLU A 120 -22.89 -9.50 -2.82
N ILE A 121 -23.33 -8.33 -2.33
CA ILE A 121 -22.45 -7.16 -2.25
C ILE A 121 -21.33 -7.40 -1.22
N ALA A 122 -21.63 -7.99 -0.06
CA ALA A 122 -20.61 -8.32 0.93
C ALA A 122 -19.57 -9.31 0.36
N ASP A 123 -20.03 -10.33 -0.36
CA ASP A 123 -19.18 -11.32 -1.04
C ASP A 123 -18.35 -10.66 -2.16
N TYR A 124 -18.93 -9.74 -2.94
CA TYR A 124 -18.22 -8.97 -3.98
C TYR A 124 -17.03 -8.16 -3.43
N PHE A 125 -17.17 -7.59 -2.23
CA PHE A 125 -16.12 -6.83 -1.55
C PHE A 125 -15.26 -7.72 -0.61
N ASP A 126 -15.27 -9.02 -0.76
CA ASP A 126 -14.48 -9.99 0.01
C ASP A 126 -14.63 -9.81 1.55
N PHE A 127 -15.86 -9.62 2.01
CA PHE A 127 -16.15 -9.69 3.43
C PHE A 127 -16.41 -11.13 3.87
N SER A 128 -15.76 -11.57 4.94
CA SER A 128 -15.88 -12.93 5.48
C SER A 128 -17.32 -13.32 5.85
N ASN A 129 -18.18 -12.35 6.14
CA ASN A 129 -19.62 -12.54 6.30
C ASN A 129 -20.38 -11.21 6.24
N PRO A 130 -21.72 -11.25 5.97
CA PRO A 130 -22.57 -10.05 5.89
C PRO A 130 -22.62 -9.22 7.16
N SER A 131 -22.40 -9.81 8.35
CA SER A 131 -22.41 -9.09 9.61
C SER A 131 -21.20 -8.15 9.73
N PHE A 132 -20.03 -8.56 9.29
CA PHE A 132 -18.85 -7.69 9.23
C PHE A 132 -19.02 -6.59 8.20
N PHE A 133 -19.58 -6.90 7.04
CA PHE A 133 -19.94 -5.90 6.04
C PHE A 133 -20.90 -4.86 6.61
N GLY A 134 -21.99 -5.30 7.27
CA GLY A 134 -22.96 -4.41 7.89
C GLY A 134 -22.33 -3.47 8.94
N LYS A 135 -21.46 -4.00 9.79
CA LYS A 135 -20.71 -3.19 10.78
C LYS A 135 -19.76 -2.18 10.10
N TYR A 136 -19.05 -2.63 9.08
CA TYR A 136 -18.13 -1.77 8.33
C TYR A 136 -18.86 -0.60 7.69
N VAL A 137 -19.97 -0.85 6.97
CA VAL A 137 -20.79 0.18 6.33
C VAL A 137 -21.37 1.12 7.38
N LYS A 138 -21.95 0.58 8.47
CA LYS A 138 -22.53 1.39 9.54
C LYS A 138 -21.50 2.30 10.21
N ASN A 139 -20.28 1.80 10.43
CA ASN A 139 -19.21 2.60 11.03
C ASN A 139 -18.80 3.79 10.15
N HIS A 140 -18.88 3.65 8.82
CA HIS A 140 -18.46 4.69 7.88
C HIS A 140 -19.60 5.60 7.41
N LEU A 141 -20.83 5.08 7.34
CA LEU A 141 -22.00 5.83 6.84
C LEU A 141 -23.01 6.24 7.93
N GLY A 142 -22.85 5.71 9.14
CA GLY A 142 -23.78 5.94 10.24
C GLY A 142 -25.07 5.11 10.18
N ILE A 143 -25.39 4.49 9.04
CA ILE A 143 -26.59 3.68 8.80
C ILE A 143 -26.23 2.32 8.20
N SER A 144 -27.16 1.35 8.31
CA SER A 144 -26.93 0.01 7.76
C SER A 144 -26.98 0.01 6.22
N PRO A 145 -26.39 -1.01 5.55
CA PRO A 145 -26.47 -1.14 4.10
C PRO A 145 -27.90 -1.12 3.55
N LEU A 146 -28.82 -1.82 4.23
CA LEU A 146 -30.23 -1.88 3.84
C LEU A 146 -30.90 -0.51 3.98
N GLN A 147 -30.67 0.18 5.11
CA GLN A 147 -31.20 1.53 5.30
C GLN A 147 -30.64 2.52 4.28
N TYR A 148 -29.38 2.37 3.89
CA TYR A 148 -28.78 3.20 2.85
C TYR A 148 -29.47 2.98 1.51
N ARG A 149 -29.72 1.73 1.11
CA ARG A 149 -30.41 1.38 -0.14
C ARG A 149 -31.82 1.98 -0.19
N LEU A 150 -32.66 1.73 0.82
CA LEU A 150 -34.03 2.25 0.88
C LEU A 150 -34.09 3.78 0.80
N LYS A 151 -33.17 4.45 1.50
CA LYS A 151 -33.11 5.93 1.47
C LYS A 151 -32.73 6.49 0.08
N GLU A 152 -32.03 5.75 -0.74
CA GLU A 152 -31.66 6.17 -2.10
C GLU A 152 -32.76 5.82 -3.11
N GLU A 153 -33.60 4.79 -2.85
CA GLU A 153 -34.78 4.45 -3.65
C GLU A 153 -35.93 5.48 -3.48
N ASP A 154 -36.00 6.14 -2.32
CA ASP A 154 -37.03 7.16 -2.00
C ASP A 154 -36.69 8.57 -2.54
N LYS A 155 -35.59 8.75 -3.30
CA LYS A 155 -35.16 10.02 -3.91
C LYS A 155 -35.40 10.08 -5.40
#